data_ac23301a4fd22c8b3a2a140b943526da
#
_entry.id   ac23301a4fd22c8b3a2a140b943526da
#
_cell.length_a   1.000
_cell.length_b   1.000
_cell.length_c   1.000
_cell.angle_alpha   90.00
_cell.angle_beta   90.00
_cell.angle_gamma   90.00
#
_symmetry.space_group_name_H-M   'P 1'
#
loop_
_entity.id
_entity.type
_entity.pdbx_description
1 polymer ?
#
loop_
_entity_poly.entity_id
_entity_poly.type
_entity_poly.pdbx_seq_one_letter_code
_entity_poly.pdbx_strand_id
1 'polypeptide(L)'
;MKVRRSLLIALSLLSISASAQRIKGSDTVLPVAQQTTERFMNQHPDTRVTVTGGGTGVGISALLDNTTDIAMASRPIKFSEKMKIKSAGADVA
;
A
#
# COMPACT_ATOMS: atom_id res chain seq x y z
N MET A 1 17.45 33.40 -16.26
CA MET A 1 17.74 32.02 -16.65
C MET A 1 18.15 31.12 -15.46
N LYS A 2 18.95 31.61 -14.53
CA LYS A 2 19.31 30.86 -13.32
C LYS A 2 18.10 30.57 -12.42
N VAL A 3 17.15 31.49 -12.32
CA VAL A 3 15.90 31.33 -11.56
C VAL A 3 15.03 30.21 -12.12
N ARG A 4 15.05 30.03 -13.43
CA ARG A 4 14.29 28.99 -14.13
C ARG A 4 14.72 27.57 -13.73
N ARG A 5 16.03 27.34 -13.60
CA ARG A 5 16.59 26.05 -13.20
C ARG A 5 16.29 25.73 -11.74
N SER A 6 16.35 26.73 -10.87
CA SER A 6 16.01 26.57 -9.46
C SER A 6 14.54 26.22 -9.25
N LEU A 7 13.64 26.79 -10.02
CA LEU A 7 12.20 26.47 -9.99
C LEU A 7 11.92 25.04 -10.44
N LEU A 8 12.58 24.56 -11.48
CA LEU A 8 12.41 23.19 -11.97
C LEU A 8 12.89 22.16 -10.96
N ILE A 9 13.99 22.41 -10.26
CA ILE A 9 14.51 21.55 -9.22
C ILE A 9 13.55 21.51 -8.03
N ALA A 10 13.00 22.64 -7.61
CA ALA A 10 12.04 22.72 -6.52
C ALA A 10 10.76 21.95 -6.83
N LEU A 11 10.26 22.02 -8.05
CA LEU A 11 9.09 21.25 -8.50
C LEU A 11 9.35 19.75 -8.49
N SER A 12 10.54 19.31 -8.90
CA SER A 12 10.92 17.91 -8.85
C SER A 12 10.98 17.36 -7.42
N LEU A 13 11.50 18.15 -6.47
CA LEU A 13 11.55 17.77 -5.07
C LEU A 13 10.16 17.68 -4.45
N LEU A 14 9.23 18.56 -4.81
CA LEU A 14 7.86 18.52 -4.34
C LEU A 14 7.11 17.28 -4.84
N SER A 15 7.36 16.84 -6.06
CA SER A 15 6.73 15.64 -6.61
C SER A 15 7.20 14.35 -5.93
N ILE A 16 8.39 14.33 -5.32
CA ILE A 16 8.93 13.17 -4.60
C ILE A 16 8.29 13.02 -3.22
N SER A 17 7.72 14.09 -2.64
CA SER A 17 7.14 14.05 -1.30
C SER A 17 5.75 13.39 -1.23
N ALA A 18 5.09 13.18 -2.36
CA ALA A 18 3.81 12.51 -2.40
C ALA A 18 4.00 11.00 -2.19
N SER A 19 3.30 10.43 -1.21
CA SER A 19 3.31 8.99 -0.95
C SER A 19 1.97 8.37 -1.31
N ALA A 20 2.01 7.18 -1.91
CA ALA A 20 0.83 6.40 -2.25
C ALA A 20 1.03 4.96 -1.78
N GLN A 21 0.02 4.40 -1.11
CA GLN A 21 0.04 3.01 -0.64
C GLN A 21 -1.23 2.29 -1.08
N ARG A 22 -1.08 1.02 -1.39
CA ARG A 22 -2.18 0.16 -1.82
C ARG A 22 -2.35 -0.95 -0.78
N ILE A 23 -3.56 -1.06 -0.28
CA ILE A 23 -3.94 -2.09 0.70
C ILE A 23 -5.05 -2.93 0.09
N LYS A 24 -4.90 -4.24 0.12
CA LYS A 24 -5.86 -5.16 -0.50
C LYS A 24 -6.00 -6.43 0.31
N GLY A 25 -7.20 -6.98 0.33
CA GLY A 25 -7.41 -8.29 0.93
C GLY A 25 -8.75 -8.49 1.59
N SER A 26 -8.74 -8.88 2.86
CA SER A 26 -9.90 -9.34 3.62
C SER A 26 -11.08 -8.38 3.59
N ASP A 27 -12.23 -8.87 3.15
CA ASP A 27 -13.49 -8.13 3.20
C ASP A 27 -13.98 -7.92 4.65
N THR A 28 -13.58 -8.78 5.56
CA THR A 28 -13.92 -8.64 6.99
C THR A 28 -13.18 -7.46 7.62
N VAL A 29 -11.93 -7.25 7.25
CA VAL A 29 -11.10 -6.16 7.75
C VAL A 29 -11.37 -4.85 7.00
N LEU A 30 -11.92 -4.93 5.81
CA LEU A 30 -12.11 -3.80 4.90
C LEU A 30 -12.78 -2.57 5.55
N PRO A 31 -13.92 -2.69 6.26
CA PRO A 31 -14.57 -1.51 6.85
C PRO A 31 -13.70 -0.77 7.85
N VAL A 32 -12.97 -1.49 8.68
CA VAL A 32 -12.05 -0.89 9.68
C VAL A 32 -10.88 -0.22 8.98
N ALA A 33 -10.31 -0.88 7.99
CA ALA A 33 -9.21 -0.32 7.21
C ALA A 33 -9.62 0.95 6.46
N GLN A 34 -10.82 0.96 5.86
CA GLN A 34 -11.35 2.14 5.18
C GLN A 34 -11.52 3.32 6.14
N GLN A 35 -12.12 3.10 7.29
CA GLN A 35 -12.30 4.13 8.31
C GLN A 35 -10.97 4.70 8.80
N THR A 36 -10.04 3.81 9.11
CA THR A 36 -8.72 4.19 9.62
C THR A 36 -7.93 4.99 8.59
N THR A 37 -7.94 4.55 7.33
CA THR A 37 -7.22 5.24 6.26
C THR A 37 -7.85 6.58 5.90
N GLU A 38 -9.16 6.71 5.96
CA GLU A 38 -9.83 8.00 5.77
C GLU A 38 -9.41 9.02 6.82
N ARG A 39 -9.37 8.61 8.08
CA ARG A 39 -8.88 9.47 9.18
C ARG A 39 -7.42 9.85 8.98
N PHE A 40 -6.61 8.89 8.59
CA PHE A 40 -5.19 9.13 8.33
C PHE A 40 -5.00 10.13 7.19
N MET A 41 -5.72 9.98 6.09
CA MET A 41 -5.62 10.88 4.94
C MET A 41 -6.13 12.30 5.27
N ASN A 42 -7.14 12.41 6.14
CA ASN A 42 -7.62 13.72 6.61
C ASN A 42 -6.58 14.47 7.42
N GLN A 43 -5.77 13.75 8.19
CA GLN A 43 -4.68 14.31 8.99
C GLN A 43 -3.40 14.52 8.18
N HIS A 44 -3.25 13.78 7.08
CA HIS A 44 -2.07 13.78 6.22
C HIS A 44 -2.49 13.95 4.75
N PRO A 45 -2.85 15.18 4.33
CA PRO A 45 -3.42 15.41 2.99
C PRO A 45 -2.50 15.04 1.84
N ASP A 46 -1.19 14.94 2.08
CA ASP A 46 -0.20 14.58 1.07
C ASP A 46 -0.09 13.07 0.84
N THR A 47 -0.80 12.28 1.65
CA THR A 47 -0.74 10.83 1.59
C THR A 47 -1.98 10.29 0.88
N ARG A 48 -1.79 9.35 -0.02
CA ARG A 48 -2.85 8.61 -0.68
C ARG A 48 -2.80 7.14 -0.28
N VAL A 49 -3.91 6.64 0.26
CA VAL A 49 -4.05 5.23 0.61
C VAL A 49 -5.30 4.70 -0.09
N THR A 50 -5.12 3.66 -0.89
CA THR A 50 -6.22 2.96 -1.57
C THR A 50 -6.45 1.64 -0.88
N VAL A 51 -7.69 1.39 -0.45
CA VAL A 51 -8.07 0.15 0.24
C VAL A 51 -9.12 -0.56 -0.60
N THR A 52 -8.84 -1.79 -0.98
CA THR A 52 -9.75 -2.62 -1.76
C THR A 52 -9.92 -3.99 -1.13
N GLY A 53 -11.09 -4.58 -1.29
CA GLY A 53 -11.41 -5.92 -0.80
C GLY A 53 -11.09 -7.02 -1.80
N GLY A 54 -11.81 -8.11 -1.70
CA GLY A 54 -11.68 -9.28 -2.56
C GLY A 54 -11.40 -10.56 -1.79
N GLY A 55 -11.02 -10.45 -0.53
CA GLY A 55 -10.72 -11.57 0.35
C GLY A 55 -9.24 -11.70 0.69
N THR A 56 -8.95 -12.44 1.77
CA THR A 56 -7.57 -12.65 2.24
C THR A 56 -6.67 -13.25 1.17
N GLY A 57 -7.15 -14.28 0.47
CA GLY A 57 -6.38 -14.94 -0.59
C GLY A 57 -6.04 -14.00 -1.75
N VAL A 58 -6.97 -13.13 -2.10
CA VAL A 58 -6.74 -12.12 -3.15
C VAL A 58 -5.68 -11.12 -2.72
N GLY A 59 -5.70 -10.69 -1.45
CA GLY A 59 -4.68 -9.79 -0.91
C GLY A 59 -3.28 -10.42 -0.94
N ILE A 60 -3.16 -11.68 -0.55
CA ILE A 60 -1.89 -12.41 -0.56
C ILE A 60 -1.38 -12.57 -2.00
N SER A 61 -2.25 -12.95 -2.94
CA SER A 61 -1.88 -13.06 -4.35
C SER A 61 -1.42 -11.72 -4.92
N ALA A 62 -2.11 -10.64 -4.58
CA ALA A 62 -1.73 -9.29 -5.00
C ALA A 62 -0.36 -8.87 -4.44
N LEU A 63 -0.06 -9.25 -3.22
CA LEU A 63 1.25 -9.00 -2.62
C LEU A 63 2.36 -9.73 -3.38
N LEU A 64 2.13 -10.98 -3.77
CA LEU A 64 3.06 -11.76 -4.56
C LEU A 64 3.26 -11.17 -5.96
N ASP A 65 2.21 -10.62 -6.54
CA ASP A 65 2.24 -10.01 -7.88
C ASP A 65 2.72 -8.56 -7.88
N ASN A 66 3.07 -8.01 -6.72
CA ASN A 66 3.46 -6.60 -6.54
C ASN A 66 2.36 -5.61 -6.97
N THR A 67 1.10 -6.01 -6.89
CA THR A 67 -0.04 -5.14 -7.18
C THR A 67 -0.64 -4.51 -5.93
N THR A 68 -0.16 -4.87 -4.75
CA THR A 68 -0.47 -4.21 -3.48
C THR A 68 0.78 -4.10 -2.62
N ASP A 69 0.80 -3.16 -1.72
CA ASP A 69 1.91 -2.94 -0.79
C ASP A 69 1.66 -3.64 0.55
N ILE A 70 0.39 -3.75 0.94
CA ILE A 70 -0.03 -4.37 2.19
C ILE A 70 -1.21 -5.31 1.88
N ALA A 71 -1.15 -6.50 2.41
CA ALA A 71 -2.26 -7.45 2.34
C ALA A 71 -2.98 -7.52 3.68
N MET A 72 -4.32 -7.41 3.65
CA MET A 72 -5.16 -7.59 4.83
C MET A 72 -5.57 -9.06 4.94
N ALA A 73 -5.45 -9.63 6.13
CA ALA A 73 -5.80 -11.02 6.36
C ALA A 73 -6.74 -11.14 7.57
N SER A 74 -7.78 -11.96 7.43
CA SER A 74 -8.70 -12.32 8.52
C SER A 74 -8.56 -13.79 8.91
N ARG A 75 -7.53 -14.47 8.42
CA ARG A 75 -7.16 -15.82 8.79
C ARG A 75 -5.64 -15.94 8.86
N PRO A 76 -5.09 -16.96 9.51
CA PRO A 76 -3.65 -17.21 9.48
C PRO A 76 -3.16 -17.46 8.05
N ILE A 77 -1.93 -17.06 7.78
CA ILE A 77 -1.27 -17.31 6.51
C ILE A 77 -0.95 -18.81 6.42
N LYS A 78 -1.33 -19.42 5.30
CA LYS A 78 -1.03 -20.83 5.05
C LYS A 78 0.47 -21.04 4.80
N PHE A 79 0.97 -22.21 5.13
CA PHE A 79 2.37 -22.54 4.93
C PHE A 79 2.79 -22.38 3.46
N SER A 80 1.94 -22.82 2.53
CA SER A 80 2.19 -22.66 1.10
C SER A 80 2.30 -21.21 0.66
N GLU A 81 1.47 -20.36 1.24
CA GLU A 81 1.50 -18.91 0.99
C GLU A 81 2.78 -18.29 1.55
N LYS A 82 3.17 -18.67 2.78
CA LYS A 82 4.40 -18.22 3.40
C LYS A 82 5.62 -18.59 2.58
N MET A 83 5.66 -19.80 2.04
CA MET A 83 6.75 -20.26 1.18
C MET A 83 6.83 -19.46 -0.13
N LYS A 84 5.69 -19.16 -0.74
CA LYS A 84 5.64 -18.32 -1.95
C LYS A 84 6.12 -16.89 -1.69
N ILE A 85 5.75 -16.31 -0.56
CA ILE A 85 6.19 -14.98 -0.16
C ILE A 85 7.71 -14.96 0.04
N LYS A 86 8.26 -15.96 0.72
CA LYS A 86 9.71 -16.11 0.90
C LYS A 86 10.45 -16.28 -0.43
N SER A 87 9.90 -17.09 -1.33
CA SER A 87 10.49 -17.31 -2.65
C SER A 87 10.51 -16.04 -3.49
N ALA A 88 9.57 -15.13 -3.27
CA ALA A 88 9.51 -13.82 -3.93
C ALA A 88 10.43 -12.78 -3.29
N GLY A 89 11.20 -13.15 -2.27
CA GLY A 89 12.14 -12.25 -1.59
C GLY A 89 11.50 -11.35 -0.53
N ALA A 90 10.25 -11.61 -0.15
CA ALA A 90 9.56 -10.90 0.92
C ALA A 90 9.57 -11.70 2.21
N ASP A 91 9.28 -11.02 3.32
CA ASP A 91 9.20 -11.66 4.63
C ASP A 91 7.82 -11.41 5.24
N VAL A 92 7.39 -12.34 6.11
CA VAL A 92 6.11 -12.25 6.80
C VAL A 92 6.36 -11.82 8.24
N ALA A 93 5.78 -10.69 8.58
CA ALA A 93 5.86 -10.16 9.93
C ALA A 93 4.92 -10.91 10.90
#